data_0deeb26efd7dd554bd3f83b768904b96
#
_entry.id   0deeb26efd7dd554bd3f83b768904b96
#
_cell.length_a   1.000
_cell.length_b   1.000
_cell.length_c   1.000
_cell.angle_alpha   90.00
_cell.angle_beta   90.00
_cell.angle_gamma   90.00
#
_symmetry.space_group_name_H-M   'P 1'
#
loop_
_entity.id
_entity.type
_entity.pdbx_description
1 polymer ?
#
loop_
_entity_poly.entity_id
_entity_poly.type
_entity_poly.pdbx_seq_one_letter_code
_entity_poly.pdbx_strand_id
1 'polypeptide(L)' 'MKLKELYEKFEKAEALTESIDIDTNEDAWDEANESEYNAFFELAREIMNLIKCDRKTANAMIMHKRDNIKALVARM' A
#
# COMPACT_ATOMS: atom_id res chain seq x y z
N MET A 1 -3.61 13.49 7.88
CA MET A 1 -2.21 13.09 7.87
C MET A 1 -1.94 12.20 6.65
N LYS A 2 -0.89 12.53 5.92
CA LYS A 2 -0.65 11.91 4.63
C LYS A 2 -0.31 10.42 4.70
N LEU A 3 0.52 10.00 5.65
CA LEU A 3 0.89 8.59 5.77
C LEU A 3 -0.33 7.71 6.06
N LYS A 4 -1.16 8.14 7.01
CA LYS A 4 -2.37 7.40 7.36
C LYS A 4 -3.31 7.25 6.16
N GLU A 5 -3.52 8.34 5.42
CA GLU A 5 -4.39 8.34 4.24
C GLU A 5 -3.85 7.41 3.16
N LEU A 6 -2.55 7.43 2.90
CA LEU A 6 -1.93 6.57 1.90
C LEU A 6 -1.98 5.11 2.31
N TYR A 7 -1.76 4.83 3.59
CA TYR A 7 -1.83 3.46 4.09
C TYR A 7 -3.25 2.90 3.98
N GLU A 8 -4.25 3.68 4.38
CA GLU A 8 -5.65 3.26 4.26
C GLU A 8 -6.05 3.06 2.81
N LYS A 9 -5.61 3.95 1.92
CA LYS A 9 -5.87 3.84 0.48
C LYS A 9 -5.29 2.55 -0.09
N PHE A 10 -4.06 2.22 0.30
CA PHE A 10 -3.41 0.99 -0.14
C PHE A 10 -4.16 -0.24 0.38
N GLU A 11 -4.53 -0.26 1.65
CA GLU A 11 -5.26 -1.40 2.22
C GLU A 11 -6.61 -1.62 1.57
N LYS A 12 -7.32 -0.54 1.24
CA LYS A 12 -8.60 -0.63 0.52
C LYS A 12 -8.41 -1.18 -0.89
N ALA A 13 -7.37 -0.73 -1.59
CA ALA A 13 -7.08 -1.20 -2.93
C ALA A 13 -6.69 -2.67 -2.93
N GLU A 14 -5.90 -3.09 -1.95
CA GLU A 14 -5.51 -4.49 -1.78
C GLU A 14 -6.73 -5.37 -1.51
N ALA A 15 -7.60 -4.95 -0.61
CA ALA A 15 -8.81 -5.69 -0.27
C ALA A 15 -9.75 -5.80 -1.47
N LEU A 16 -9.87 -4.74 -2.26
CA LEU A 16 -10.69 -4.76 -3.47
C LEU A 16 -10.13 -5.75 -4.48
N THR A 17 -8.83 -5.74 -4.72
CA THR A 17 -8.19 -6.69 -5.65
C THR A 17 -8.44 -8.12 -5.20
N GLU A 18 -8.28 -8.41 -3.92
CA GLU A 18 -8.49 -9.76 -3.37
C GLU A 18 -9.95 -10.21 -3.45
N SER A 19 -10.90 -9.27 -3.44
CA SER A 19 -12.33 -9.59 -3.50
C SER A 19 -12.83 -9.90 -4.91
N ILE A 20 -12.04 -9.60 -5.95
CA ILE A 20 -12.43 -9.82 -7.33
C ILE A 20 -11.84 -11.14 -7.82
N ASP A 21 -12.69 -11.98 -8.41
CA ASP A 21 -12.26 -13.26 -9.00
C ASP A 21 -11.69 -12.99 -10.39
N ILE A 22 -10.38 -13.20 -10.55
CA ILE A 22 -9.70 -12.98 -11.83
C ILE A 22 -10.25 -13.89 -12.93
N ASP A 23 -10.69 -15.09 -12.60
CA ASP A 23 -11.19 -16.04 -13.58
C ASP A 23 -12.54 -15.64 -14.17
N THR A 24 -13.37 -14.94 -13.40
CA THR A 24 -14.69 -14.52 -13.84
C THR A 24 -14.75 -13.05 -14.25
N ASN A 25 -13.80 -12.22 -13.82
CA ASN A 25 -13.83 -10.79 -14.10
C ASN A 25 -12.42 -10.22 -14.18
N GLU A 26 -11.69 -10.65 -15.21
CA GLU A 26 -10.29 -10.29 -15.42
C GLU A 26 -10.08 -8.77 -15.56
N ASP A 27 -10.96 -8.10 -16.31
CA ASP A 27 -10.82 -6.67 -16.55
C ASP A 27 -10.95 -5.87 -15.25
N ALA A 28 -11.91 -6.22 -14.41
CA ALA A 28 -12.09 -5.56 -13.12
C ALA A 28 -10.89 -5.84 -12.20
N TRP A 29 -10.37 -7.06 -12.24
CA TRP A 29 -9.21 -7.43 -11.44
C TRP A 29 -7.97 -6.64 -11.87
N ASP A 30 -7.72 -6.53 -13.18
CA ASP A 30 -6.59 -5.77 -13.71
C ASP A 30 -6.65 -4.31 -13.28
N GLU A 31 -7.82 -3.69 -13.37
CA GLU A 31 -8.02 -2.30 -12.96
C GLU A 31 -7.78 -2.11 -11.47
N ALA A 32 -8.32 -3.01 -10.64
CA ALA A 32 -8.10 -2.96 -9.19
C ALA A 32 -6.64 -3.18 -8.83
N ASN A 33 -5.97 -4.11 -9.51
CA ASN A 33 -4.57 -4.40 -9.30
C ASN A 33 -3.67 -3.20 -9.65
N GLU A 34 -4.00 -2.50 -10.73
CA GLU A 34 -3.28 -1.28 -11.11
C GLU A 34 -3.41 -0.20 -10.03
N SER A 35 -4.62 -0.02 -9.50
CA SER A 35 -4.85 0.93 -8.40
C SER A 35 -4.06 0.54 -7.15
N GLU A 36 -3.97 -0.76 -6.86
CA GLU A 36 -3.18 -1.28 -5.75
C GLU A 36 -1.69 -0.96 -5.93
N TYR A 37 -1.14 -1.17 -7.13
CA TYR A 37 0.24 -0.83 -7.42
C TYR A 37 0.51 0.66 -7.25
N ASN A 38 -0.38 1.51 -7.75
CA ASN A 38 -0.20 2.95 -7.63
C ASN A 38 -0.22 3.38 -6.16
N ALA A 39 -1.13 2.83 -5.37
CA ALA A 39 -1.20 3.12 -3.94
C ALA A 39 0.04 2.60 -3.21
N PHE A 40 0.57 1.44 -3.60
CA PHE A 40 1.79 0.88 -3.05
C PHE A 40 2.97 1.83 -3.26
N PHE A 41 3.16 2.32 -4.49
CA PHE A 41 4.27 3.22 -4.80
C PHE A 41 4.16 4.55 -4.07
N GLU A 42 2.96 5.11 -3.97
CA GLU A 42 2.74 6.35 -3.22
C GLU A 42 3.09 6.17 -1.75
N LEU A 43 2.65 5.06 -1.16
CA LEU A 43 2.92 4.74 0.23
C LEU A 43 4.42 4.53 0.47
N ALA A 44 5.08 3.78 -0.41
CA ALA A 44 6.52 3.54 -0.30
C ALA A 44 7.30 4.86 -0.36
N ARG A 45 6.92 5.76 -1.26
CA ARG A 45 7.57 7.06 -1.39
C ARG A 45 7.44 7.87 -0.11
N GLU A 46 6.27 7.88 0.50
CA GLU A 46 6.05 8.62 1.74
C GLU A 46 6.89 8.04 2.88
N ILE A 47 6.96 6.73 3.00
CA ILE A 47 7.80 6.08 4.01
C ILE A 47 9.26 6.47 3.83
N MET A 48 9.75 6.43 2.58
CA MET A 48 11.12 6.82 2.27
C MET A 48 11.42 8.26 2.70
N ASN A 49 10.46 9.17 2.52
CA ASN A 49 10.61 10.56 2.91
C ASN A 49 10.61 10.73 4.44
N LEU A 50 9.76 9.98 5.13
CA LEU A 50 9.58 10.15 6.57
C LEU A 50 10.73 9.59 7.39
N ILE A 51 11.23 8.41 7.04
CA ILE A 51 12.28 7.76 7.84
C ILE A 51 13.62 7.68 7.11
N LYS A 52 13.71 8.30 5.93
CA LYS A 52 14.96 8.39 5.16
C LYS A 52 15.57 7.02 4.87
N CYS A 53 14.75 6.08 4.46
CA CYS A 53 15.19 4.75 4.06
C CYS A 53 15.18 4.60 2.53
N ASP A 54 15.74 3.51 2.04
CA ASP A 54 15.73 3.21 0.61
C ASP A 54 14.39 2.53 0.22
N ARG A 55 14.20 2.36 -1.10
CA ARG A 55 12.98 1.75 -1.63
C ARG A 55 12.83 0.32 -1.15
N LYS A 56 13.91 -0.44 -1.10
CA LYS A 56 13.87 -1.83 -0.67
C LYS A 56 13.34 -1.97 0.76
N THR A 57 13.81 -1.10 1.64
CA THR A 57 13.34 -1.08 3.03
C THR A 57 11.88 -0.70 3.12
N ALA A 58 11.46 0.36 2.40
CA ALA A 58 10.06 0.79 2.39
C ALA A 58 9.14 -0.32 1.85
N ASN A 59 9.52 -0.96 0.76
CA ASN A 59 8.75 -2.06 0.18
C ASN A 59 8.63 -3.23 1.16
N ALA A 60 9.71 -3.56 1.85
CA ALA A 60 9.70 -4.65 2.85
C ALA A 60 8.76 -4.32 4.01
N MET A 61 8.69 -3.06 4.44
CA MET A 61 7.76 -2.65 5.49
C MET A 61 6.31 -2.87 5.07
N ILE A 62 5.98 -2.50 3.83
CA ILE A 62 4.61 -2.68 3.33
C ILE A 62 4.27 -4.17 3.18
N MET A 63 5.20 -4.96 2.69
CA MET A 63 4.94 -6.38 2.41
C MET A 63 4.98 -7.27 3.64
N HIS A 64 5.87 -6.99 4.59
CA HIS A 64 6.14 -7.93 5.69
C HIS A 64 6.11 -7.32 7.09
N LYS A 65 6.13 -5.99 7.21
CA LYS A 65 6.27 -5.32 8.51
C LYS A 65 5.27 -4.18 8.67
N ARG A 66 4.00 -4.45 8.37
CA ARG A 66 2.94 -3.43 8.44
C ARG A 66 2.76 -2.88 9.85
N ASP A 67 3.10 -3.64 10.88
CA ASP A 67 3.04 -3.15 12.25
C ASP A 67 3.95 -1.94 12.46
N ASN A 68 5.10 -1.90 11.76
CA ASN A 68 5.98 -0.75 11.80
C ASN A 68 5.33 0.49 11.19
N ILE A 69 4.55 0.31 10.11
CA ILE A 69 3.82 1.40 9.49
C ILE A 69 2.73 1.90 10.43
N LYS A 70 2.01 1.00 11.08
CA LYS A 70 0.97 1.35 12.06
C LYS A 70 1.57 2.13 13.22
N ALA A 71 2.76 1.74 13.67
CA ALA A 71 3.46 2.47 14.73
C ALA A 71 3.84 3.88 14.30
N LEU A 72 4.30 4.05 13.06
CA LEU A 72 4.60 5.39 12.52
C LEU A 72 3.34 6.25 12.44
N VAL A 73 2.24 5.69 11.98
CA VAL A 73 0.97 6.41 11.91
C VAL A 73 0.52 6.84 13.30
N ALA A 74 0.67 5.97 14.30
CA ALA A 74 0.26 6.27 15.67
C ALA A 74 1.08 7.40 16.30
N ARG A 75 2.33 7.59 15.87
CA ARG A 75 3.19 8.67 16.36
C ARG A 75 2.87 10.03 15.76
N MET A 76 2.18 10.02 14.67
CA MET A 76 1.84 11.22 13.93
C MET A 76 0.43 11.65 14.27
#